data_44eaf252a724db64985e77aca279e930
#
_entry.id   44eaf252a724db64985e77aca279e930
#
_cell.length_a   1.000
_cell.length_b   1.000
_cell.length_c   1.000
_cell.angle_alpha   90.00
_cell.angle_beta   90.00
_cell.angle_gamma   90.00
#
_symmetry.space_group_name_H-M   'P 1'
#
loop_
_entity.id
_entity.type
_entity.pdbx_description
1 polymer ?
#
loop_
_entity_poly.entity_id
_entity_poly.type
_entity_poly.pdbx_seq_one_letter_code
_entity_poly.pdbx_strand_id
1 'polypeptide(L)'
;MTTPFRNRRDFLRLVAGTGLAATTAPMLLAACGGSSGSSGVTTTSAGTAPALDLGAIRVGYLPITDASPLLVAHATGAFDAQGFDAVSPTLFRSWADLVEAFQAEQVDVVHLLMPLAVQLRFGAGLPVKVVAWNHTNGSALTAADRIGSVTDLAGETVAIPFWWSIHNVVLQKLLRANGLTPVIEGEPSKSEGTVKLTVLPPADMVPALASGSIAAFIVADPFNALAEVKDAGKILRFTGDVWRDHACCVTVVSENFLSSSPDAGQGLVNALATSQLTIVDDRAAAAAILSDGGYLPQPVEAIERALTHYATEEYFASGAIVNRDWESERIGFQPYAFPSYTEQLVASLKETVIDGDTAFLDSLDPAAAHGELVADGLARAAIEANGGLERFRLASFERVETIAP
;
A
#
# COMPACT_ATOMS: atom_id res chain seq x y z
N MET A 1 26.54 -15.43 -7.55
CA MET A 1 27.23 -15.57 -6.26
C MET A 1 27.39 -14.16 -5.71
N THR A 2 26.40 -13.67 -5.01
CA THR A 2 26.40 -12.37 -4.32
C THR A 2 26.24 -12.64 -2.84
N THR A 3 27.27 -12.30 -2.08
CA THR A 3 27.35 -12.43 -0.63
C THR A 3 26.38 -11.45 0.05
N PRO A 4 25.67 -11.85 1.10
CA PRO A 4 24.79 -10.97 1.86
C PRO A 4 25.61 -10.01 2.75
N PHE A 5 25.17 -8.76 2.79
CA PHE A 5 25.74 -7.72 3.64
C PHE A 5 25.62 -8.06 5.13
N ARG A 6 26.75 -8.18 5.77
CA ARG A 6 26.91 -8.42 7.20
C ARG A 6 27.42 -7.15 7.87
N ASN A 7 26.57 -6.50 8.65
CA ASN A 7 26.87 -5.44 9.63
C ASN A 7 27.05 -3.98 9.15
N ARG A 8 26.36 -3.11 9.90
CA ARG A 8 26.34 -1.63 9.89
C ARG A 8 27.72 -0.94 9.87
N ARG A 9 28.80 -1.64 10.21
CA ARG A 9 30.16 -1.10 10.30
C ARG A 9 30.94 -1.07 8.98
N ASP A 10 30.53 -1.82 7.97
CA ASP A 10 31.27 -1.89 6.71
C ASP A 10 30.85 -0.81 5.70
N PHE A 11 29.68 -0.22 5.90
CA PHE A 11 29.15 0.86 5.03
C PHE A 11 29.78 2.25 5.32
N LEU A 12 30.28 2.51 6.55
CA LEU A 12 30.77 3.83 6.95
C LEU A 12 32.23 4.15 6.58
N ARG A 13 32.90 3.28 5.84
CA ARG A 13 34.32 3.49 5.48
C ARG A 13 34.58 4.04 4.09
N LEU A 14 33.56 4.33 3.28
CA LEU A 14 33.75 4.72 1.87
C LEU A 14 33.48 6.20 1.54
N VAL A 15 33.14 7.05 2.50
CA VAL A 15 32.96 8.49 2.23
C VAL A 15 33.80 9.31 3.20
N ALA A 16 35.07 9.47 2.89
CA ALA A 16 35.92 10.52 3.47
C ALA A 16 36.93 10.96 2.41
N GLY A 17 36.71 12.10 1.82
CA GLY A 17 37.73 12.78 1.03
C GLY A 17 37.23 13.96 0.20
N THR A 18 37.70 15.15 0.64
CA THR A 18 37.90 16.41 -0.12
C THR A 18 36.64 17.25 -0.45
N GLY A 19 36.59 18.55 -0.20
CA GLY A 19 37.49 19.57 0.27
C GLY A 19 36.82 20.96 0.17
N LEU A 20 37.28 21.86 0.96
CA LEU A 20 36.86 23.24 1.20
C LEU A 20 36.71 24.13 -0.05
N ALA A 21 35.76 25.09 -0.01
CA ALA A 21 36.03 26.50 -0.30
C ALA A 21 34.93 27.41 0.22
N ALA A 22 35.33 28.41 1.01
CA ALA A 22 34.52 29.49 1.53
C ALA A 22 34.52 30.69 0.59
N THR A 23 33.44 31.50 0.52
CA THR A 23 33.50 32.93 0.27
C THR A 23 32.26 33.67 0.76
N THR A 24 32.49 34.64 1.50
CA THR A 24 31.97 35.83 2.16
C THR A 24 30.80 36.59 1.52
N ALA A 25 29.97 37.15 2.40
CA ALA A 25 28.92 38.16 2.21
C ALA A 25 29.44 39.54 1.70
N PRO A 26 28.55 40.53 1.35
CA PRO A 26 28.14 41.45 2.37
C PRO A 26 26.70 42.01 2.34
N MET A 27 26.31 42.55 3.48
CA MET A 27 25.14 43.40 3.79
C MET A 27 25.01 44.66 2.94
N LEU A 28 23.79 45.15 2.78
CA LEU A 28 23.50 46.59 2.72
C LEU A 28 22.12 46.93 3.31
N LEU A 29 22.17 47.86 4.27
CA LEU A 29 21.05 48.56 4.90
C LEU A 29 20.59 49.75 4.02
N ALA A 30 19.29 50.13 4.10
CA ALA A 30 18.79 51.50 4.13
C ALA A 30 17.25 51.43 4.26
N ALA A 31 16.66 51.94 5.26
CA ALA A 31 16.45 53.24 5.87
C ALA A 31 15.09 53.89 5.48
N CYS A 32 14.33 54.12 6.52
CA CYS A 32 13.19 54.94 6.89
C CYS A 32 12.63 56.08 5.99
N GLY A 33 11.33 56.31 6.17
CA GLY A 33 10.59 57.59 5.98
C GLY A 33 9.10 57.32 5.75
N GLY A 34 8.16 57.65 6.55
CA GLY A 34 7.69 58.78 7.26
C GLY A 34 6.28 59.15 6.82
N SER A 35 5.27 58.83 7.65
CA SER A 35 3.97 59.48 7.98
C SER A 35 3.12 60.21 6.96
N SER A 36 1.80 59.87 6.89
CA SER A 36 0.73 60.75 7.41
C SER A 36 -0.66 60.12 7.19
N GLY A 37 -1.53 60.26 8.16
CA GLY A 37 -2.78 59.54 8.31
C GLY A 37 -3.93 60.00 7.40
N SER A 38 -4.86 59.05 7.23
CA SER A 38 -6.26 59.34 6.90
C SER A 38 -7.10 58.22 7.51
N SER A 39 -8.06 58.58 8.36
CA SER A 39 -9.03 57.69 9.00
C SER A 39 -10.01 57.18 7.96
N GLY A 40 -9.84 55.98 7.50
CA GLY A 40 -10.81 55.24 6.66
C GLY A 40 -11.38 54.09 7.46
N VAL A 41 -12.70 53.98 7.51
CA VAL A 41 -13.46 52.90 8.09
C VAL A 41 -13.03 51.58 7.42
N THR A 42 -12.35 50.73 8.19
CA THR A 42 -11.93 49.39 7.74
C THR A 42 -13.09 48.47 7.86
N THR A 43 -13.75 48.15 6.77
CA THR A 43 -14.50 46.90 6.64
C THR A 43 -13.49 45.76 6.74
N THR A 44 -13.52 45.04 7.84
CA THR A 44 -12.75 43.77 8.03
C THR A 44 -13.28 42.77 7.01
N SER A 45 -12.65 42.68 5.85
CA SER A 45 -12.75 41.47 5.04
C SER A 45 -12.10 40.36 5.85
N ALA A 46 -12.84 39.27 6.04
CA ALA A 46 -12.29 38.04 6.62
C ALA A 46 -11.03 37.68 5.81
N GLY A 47 -9.89 37.88 6.40
CA GLY A 47 -8.61 37.53 5.80
C GLY A 47 -8.63 36.03 5.58
N THR A 48 -8.52 35.61 4.32
CA THR A 48 -8.16 34.25 3.97
C THR A 48 -6.86 33.95 4.72
N ALA A 49 -6.86 32.93 5.58
CA ALA A 49 -5.64 32.46 6.20
C ALA A 49 -4.59 32.23 5.09
N PRO A 50 -3.32 32.58 5.31
CA PRO A 50 -2.30 32.29 4.31
C PRO A 50 -2.34 30.81 3.98
N ALA A 51 -2.27 30.46 2.69
CA ALA A 51 -2.17 29.08 2.25
C ALA A 51 -0.93 28.45 2.92
N LEU A 52 -1.08 27.25 3.45
CA LEU A 52 0.04 26.49 3.99
C LEU A 52 1.03 26.22 2.84
N ASP A 53 2.31 26.44 3.12
CA ASP A 53 3.42 26.02 2.25
C ASP A 53 4.00 24.74 2.85
N LEU A 54 3.62 23.58 2.26
CA LEU A 54 4.04 22.27 2.71
C LEU A 54 5.26 21.72 1.93
N GLY A 55 5.77 22.52 0.98
CA GLY A 55 6.91 22.17 0.16
C GLY A 55 6.63 21.04 -0.84
N ALA A 56 7.70 20.46 -1.37
CA ALA A 56 7.63 19.38 -2.35
C ALA A 56 7.81 18.01 -1.69
N ILE A 57 7.09 16.98 -2.20
CA ILE A 57 7.25 15.60 -1.78
C ILE A 57 7.46 14.67 -2.98
N ARG A 58 8.27 13.63 -2.79
CA ARG A 58 8.52 12.56 -3.76
C ARG A 58 7.79 11.30 -3.29
N VAL A 59 6.91 10.76 -4.13
CA VAL A 59 6.06 9.61 -3.81
C VAL A 59 6.54 8.38 -4.58
N GLY A 60 6.91 7.31 -3.87
CA GLY A 60 7.26 6.03 -4.48
C GLY A 60 6.07 5.07 -4.50
N TYR A 61 5.83 4.40 -5.65
CA TYR A 61 4.71 3.46 -5.77
C TYR A 61 5.01 2.31 -6.74
N LEU A 62 4.29 1.19 -6.58
CA LEU A 62 4.18 0.15 -7.59
C LEU A 62 2.90 0.36 -8.43
N PRO A 63 2.90 -0.03 -9.73
CA PRO A 63 1.78 0.20 -10.63
C PRO A 63 0.65 -0.81 -10.42
N ILE A 64 -0.02 -0.70 -9.28
CA ILE A 64 -1.17 -1.50 -8.84
C ILE A 64 -2.31 -0.57 -8.38
N THR A 65 -3.54 -1.07 -8.41
CA THR A 65 -4.73 -0.28 -8.02
C THR A 65 -4.69 0.18 -6.56
N ASP A 66 -3.89 -0.45 -5.75
CA ASP A 66 -3.68 -0.10 -4.34
C ASP A 66 -3.08 1.30 -4.15
N ALA A 67 -2.31 1.79 -5.15
CA ALA A 67 -1.72 3.12 -5.16
C ALA A 67 -2.69 4.22 -5.62
N SER A 68 -3.89 3.85 -6.08
CA SER A 68 -4.86 4.79 -6.67
C SER A 68 -5.10 6.06 -5.84
N PRO A 69 -5.23 6.01 -4.49
CA PRO A 69 -5.47 7.22 -3.72
C PRO A 69 -4.35 8.27 -3.86
N LEU A 70 -3.09 7.84 -3.84
CA LEU A 70 -1.94 8.74 -4.03
C LEU A 70 -1.90 9.32 -5.45
N LEU A 71 -2.20 8.48 -6.45
CA LEU A 71 -2.11 8.84 -7.86
C LEU A 71 -3.27 9.73 -8.31
N VAL A 72 -4.48 9.43 -7.85
CA VAL A 72 -5.66 10.28 -8.09
C VAL A 72 -5.53 11.59 -7.34
N ALA A 73 -4.99 11.61 -6.11
CA ALA A 73 -4.70 12.85 -5.38
C ALA A 73 -3.76 13.77 -6.18
N HIS A 74 -2.72 13.19 -6.78
CA HIS A 74 -1.81 13.94 -7.65
C HIS A 74 -2.53 14.46 -8.92
N ALA A 75 -3.26 13.59 -9.62
CA ALA A 75 -3.91 13.93 -10.88
C ALA A 75 -5.02 14.99 -10.73
N THR A 76 -5.70 15.01 -9.58
CA THR A 76 -6.83 15.93 -9.32
C THR A 76 -6.44 17.21 -8.60
N GLY A 77 -5.16 17.40 -8.25
CA GLY A 77 -4.69 18.55 -7.50
C GLY A 77 -5.08 18.54 -6.01
N ALA A 78 -5.42 17.36 -5.45
CA ALA A 78 -5.78 17.26 -4.04
C ALA A 78 -4.59 17.57 -3.11
N PHE A 79 -3.36 17.30 -3.55
CA PHE A 79 -2.15 17.72 -2.83
C PHE A 79 -1.94 19.24 -2.88
N ASP A 80 -2.13 19.85 -4.05
CA ASP A 80 -2.01 21.31 -4.22
C ASP A 80 -3.02 22.03 -3.32
N ALA A 81 -4.24 21.47 -3.19
CA ALA A 81 -5.29 22.01 -2.32
C ALA A 81 -4.91 21.94 -0.81
N GLN A 82 -3.98 21.08 -0.42
CA GLN A 82 -3.44 21.03 0.94
C GLN A 82 -2.23 21.96 1.12
N GLY A 83 -1.68 22.52 0.06
CA GLY A 83 -0.53 23.43 0.11
C GLY A 83 0.81 22.80 -0.23
N PHE A 84 0.84 21.63 -0.88
CA PHE A 84 2.08 21.10 -1.43
C PHE A 84 2.45 21.84 -2.72
N ASP A 85 3.71 22.28 -2.82
CA ASP A 85 4.23 22.99 -3.99
C ASP A 85 4.41 22.09 -5.22
N ALA A 86 4.81 20.85 -4.97
CA ALA A 86 5.01 19.85 -6.00
C ALA A 86 4.92 18.44 -5.42
N VAL A 87 4.32 17.53 -6.18
CA VAL A 87 4.30 16.09 -5.88
C VAL A 87 4.84 15.34 -7.09
N SER A 88 5.81 14.45 -6.85
CA SER A 88 6.47 13.71 -7.93
C SER A 88 6.30 12.20 -7.72
N PRO A 89 5.27 11.57 -8.33
CA PRO A 89 5.13 10.12 -8.28
C PRO A 89 6.22 9.43 -9.10
N THR A 90 6.90 8.46 -8.49
CA THR A 90 7.93 7.63 -9.11
C THR A 90 7.50 6.17 -9.07
N LEU A 91 7.40 5.56 -10.26
CA LEU A 91 7.04 4.16 -10.42
C LEU A 91 8.23 3.25 -10.18
N PHE A 92 8.03 2.25 -9.32
CA PHE A 92 8.98 1.16 -9.08
C PHE A 92 8.41 -0.16 -9.59
N ARG A 93 9.28 -1.11 -9.93
CA ARG A 93 8.87 -2.42 -10.47
C ARG A 93 8.86 -3.52 -9.42
N SER A 94 9.59 -3.34 -8.34
CA SER A 94 9.67 -4.30 -7.23
C SER A 94 9.58 -3.60 -5.88
N TRP A 95 9.13 -4.35 -4.88
CA TRP A 95 9.08 -3.87 -3.50
C TRP A 95 10.47 -3.64 -2.91
N ALA A 96 11.47 -4.42 -3.34
CA ALA A 96 12.84 -4.26 -2.91
C ALA A 96 13.43 -2.93 -3.37
N ASP A 97 13.27 -2.58 -4.66
CA ASP A 97 13.76 -1.32 -5.22
C ASP A 97 13.09 -0.11 -4.56
N LEU A 98 11.78 -0.20 -4.26
CA LEU A 98 11.04 0.86 -3.57
C LEU A 98 11.58 1.07 -2.14
N VAL A 99 11.81 0.00 -1.40
CA VAL A 99 12.37 0.07 -0.03
C VAL A 99 13.79 0.64 -0.05
N GLU A 100 14.61 0.21 -1.01
CA GLU A 100 15.97 0.73 -1.16
C GLU A 100 15.96 2.25 -1.45
N ALA A 101 15.11 2.70 -2.36
CA ALA A 101 14.94 4.12 -2.66
C ALA A 101 14.44 4.92 -1.45
N PHE A 102 13.52 4.37 -0.66
CA PHE A 102 13.04 5.00 0.55
C PHE A 102 14.13 5.10 1.64
N GLN A 103 14.89 4.03 1.85
CA GLN A 103 16.02 4.03 2.79
C GLN A 103 17.14 4.98 2.36
N ALA A 104 17.31 5.17 1.05
CA ALA A 104 18.28 6.12 0.48
C ALA A 104 17.73 7.56 0.40
N GLU A 105 16.56 7.82 0.98
CA GLU A 105 15.89 9.13 0.98
C GLU A 105 15.68 9.70 -0.43
N GLN A 106 15.51 8.81 -1.44
CA GLN A 106 15.17 9.21 -2.81
C GLN A 106 13.68 9.51 -2.98
N VAL A 107 12.85 8.97 -2.10
CA VAL A 107 11.43 9.23 -1.97
C VAL A 107 11.07 9.50 -0.50
N ASP A 108 10.10 10.37 -0.26
CA ASP A 108 9.71 10.85 1.07
C ASP A 108 8.49 10.08 1.61
N VAL A 109 7.61 9.69 0.69
CA VAL A 109 6.36 8.98 0.94
C VAL A 109 6.36 7.71 0.09
N VAL A 110 6.02 6.58 0.69
CA VAL A 110 5.91 5.33 -0.06
C VAL A 110 4.55 4.67 0.13
N HIS A 111 4.02 4.18 -0.98
CA HIS A 111 2.96 3.19 -1.00
C HIS A 111 3.59 1.83 -0.74
N LEU A 112 3.25 1.17 0.37
CA LEU A 112 3.97 0.00 0.84
C LEU A 112 3.02 -1.09 1.35
N LEU A 113 3.43 -2.35 1.23
CA LEU A 113 2.73 -3.49 1.85
C LEU A 113 2.73 -3.34 3.38
N MET A 114 1.57 -3.51 4.03
CA MET A 114 1.47 -3.38 5.49
C MET A 114 2.37 -4.38 6.25
N PRO A 115 2.47 -5.68 5.87
CA PRO A 115 3.44 -6.59 6.50
C PRO A 115 4.90 -6.16 6.33
N LEU A 116 5.24 -5.52 5.20
CA LEU A 116 6.58 -4.99 4.97
C LEU A 116 6.86 -3.78 5.87
N ALA A 117 5.86 -2.93 6.13
CA ALA A 117 5.98 -1.85 7.11
C ALA A 117 6.26 -2.39 8.53
N VAL A 118 5.63 -3.49 8.92
CA VAL A 118 5.93 -4.22 10.18
C VAL A 118 7.40 -4.67 10.20
N GLN A 119 7.86 -5.31 9.12
CA GLN A 119 9.24 -5.79 9.02
C GLN A 119 10.25 -4.63 9.05
N LEU A 120 10.00 -3.52 8.35
CA LEU A 120 10.88 -2.37 8.36
C LEU A 120 10.98 -1.74 9.76
N ARG A 121 9.85 -1.58 10.45
CA ARG A 121 9.81 -0.99 11.79
C ARG A 121 10.49 -1.88 12.82
N PHE A 122 10.08 -3.12 12.93
CA PHE A 122 10.45 -4.01 14.04
C PHE A 122 11.62 -4.94 13.72
N GLY A 123 11.72 -5.40 12.48
CA GLY A 123 12.80 -6.28 12.02
C GLY A 123 14.06 -5.51 11.62
N ALA A 124 13.90 -4.48 10.79
CA ALA A 124 15.03 -3.67 10.32
C ALA A 124 15.35 -2.48 11.26
N GLY A 125 14.47 -2.14 12.21
CA GLY A 125 14.64 -1.05 13.15
C GLY A 125 14.60 0.34 12.50
N LEU A 126 13.91 0.48 11.37
CA LEU A 126 13.77 1.76 10.69
C LEU A 126 12.70 2.64 11.37
N PRO A 127 12.96 3.94 11.55
CA PRO A 127 12.01 4.85 12.16
C PRO A 127 10.91 5.26 11.17
N VAL A 128 10.02 4.32 10.85
CA VAL A 128 8.91 4.53 9.91
C VAL A 128 7.57 4.54 10.62
N LYS A 129 6.60 5.25 10.04
CA LYS A 129 5.20 5.31 10.47
C LYS A 129 4.26 5.06 9.31
N VAL A 130 3.25 4.25 9.54
CA VAL A 130 2.05 4.16 8.70
C VAL A 130 1.15 5.33 9.07
N VAL A 131 0.79 6.14 8.09
CA VAL A 131 -0.05 7.35 8.31
C VAL A 131 -1.47 7.17 7.82
N ALA A 132 -1.69 6.27 6.86
CA ALA A 132 -3.03 5.92 6.35
C ALA A 132 -3.03 4.55 5.68
N TRP A 133 -4.19 3.90 5.66
CA TRP A 133 -4.48 2.85 4.71
C TRP A 133 -4.79 3.45 3.34
N ASN A 134 -4.25 2.86 2.28
CA ASN A 134 -4.61 3.30 0.94
C ASN A 134 -5.96 2.71 0.52
N HIS A 135 -6.19 1.46 0.86
CA HIS A 135 -7.38 0.71 0.45
C HIS A 135 -7.62 -0.51 1.35
N THR A 136 -8.74 -1.17 1.13
CA THR A 136 -9.06 -2.50 1.67
C THR A 136 -9.29 -3.49 0.53
N ASN A 137 -9.06 -4.80 0.77
CA ASN A 137 -9.21 -5.88 -0.22
C ASN A 137 -8.29 -5.70 -1.45
N GLY A 138 -8.80 -5.68 -2.67
CA GLY A 138 -8.07 -5.31 -3.89
C GLY A 138 -7.14 -6.38 -4.46
N SER A 139 -7.29 -7.64 -4.04
CA SER A 139 -6.39 -8.73 -4.42
C SER A 139 -7.16 -10.05 -4.61
N ALA A 140 -6.56 -10.97 -5.37
CA ALA A 140 -7.12 -12.30 -5.56
C ALA A 140 -6.04 -13.37 -5.79
N LEU A 141 -6.40 -14.62 -5.51
CA LEU A 141 -5.71 -15.81 -6.00
C LEU A 141 -6.25 -16.12 -7.40
N THR A 142 -5.41 -15.97 -8.41
CA THR A 142 -5.71 -16.25 -9.81
C THR A 142 -4.92 -17.45 -10.28
N ALA A 143 -5.55 -18.36 -11.00
CA ALA A 143 -4.95 -19.63 -11.40
C ALA A 143 -5.22 -19.96 -12.88
N ALA A 144 -4.39 -20.82 -13.43
CA ALA A 144 -4.58 -21.41 -14.75
C ALA A 144 -5.91 -22.20 -14.81
N ASP A 145 -6.53 -22.27 -15.97
CA ASP A 145 -7.87 -22.88 -16.18
C ASP A 145 -7.95 -24.34 -15.71
N ARG A 146 -6.83 -25.08 -15.80
CA ARG A 146 -6.71 -26.47 -15.32
C ARG A 146 -6.87 -26.64 -13.81
N ILE A 147 -6.74 -25.56 -13.05
CA ILE A 147 -6.90 -25.55 -11.60
C ILE A 147 -8.35 -25.19 -11.29
N GLY A 148 -9.11 -26.16 -10.79
CA GLY A 148 -10.54 -26.00 -10.51
C GLY A 148 -10.86 -25.53 -9.09
N SER A 149 -9.93 -25.78 -8.14
CA SER A 149 -10.11 -25.51 -6.72
C SER A 149 -8.76 -25.28 -6.04
N VAL A 150 -8.78 -24.77 -4.80
CA VAL A 150 -7.56 -24.58 -4.01
C VAL A 150 -6.81 -25.90 -3.77
N THR A 151 -7.52 -27.02 -3.63
CA THR A 151 -6.91 -28.36 -3.42
C THR A 151 -6.13 -28.86 -4.64
N ASP A 152 -6.44 -28.37 -5.85
CA ASP A 152 -5.72 -28.74 -7.07
C ASP A 152 -4.32 -28.11 -7.15
N LEU A 153 -4.01 -27.18 -6.24
CA LEU A 153 -2.67 -26.58 -6.11
C LEU A 153 -1.65 -27.55 -5.49
N ALA A 154 -2.08 -28.72 -4.99
CA ALA A 154 -1.16 -29.75 -4.50
C ALA A 154 -0.15 -30.18 -5.59
N GLY A 155 1.14 -30.06 -5.32
CA GLY A 155 2.22 -30.36 -6.27
C GLY A 155 2.53 -29.21 -7.24
N GLU A 156 1.96 -28.04 -7.04
CA GLU A 156 2.10 -26.89 -7.93
C GLU A 156 2.94 -25.78 -7.31
N THR A 157 3.36 -24.85 -8.16
CA THR A 157 4.04 -23.61 -7.75
C THR A 157 3.08 -22.43 -7.85
N VAL A 158 3.00 -21.64 -6.76
CA VAL A 158 2.19 -20.41 -6.67
C VAL A 158 3.09 -19.22 -6.42
N ALA A 159 2.92 -18.15 -7.20
CA ALA A 159 3.68 -16.92 -7.01
C ALA A 159 3.01 -15.98 -6.02
N ILE A 160 3.84 -15.31 -5.24
CA ILE A 160 3.49 -14.21 -4.33
C ILE A 160 4.33 -12.98 -4.70
N PRO A 161 3.85 -11.72 -4.42
CA PRO A 161 4.59 -10.52 -4.82
C PRO A 161 5.80 -10.23 -3.92
N PHE A 162 5.76 -10.69 -2.70
CA PHE A 162 6.83 -10.53 -1.71
C PHE A 162 6.57 -11.42 -0.49
N TRP A 163 7.65 -11.81 0.24
CA TRP A 163 7.51 -12.60 1.46
C TRP A 163 6.74 -11.87 2.56
N TRP A 164 7.03 -10.59 2.75
CA TRP A 164 6.34 -9.70 3.70
C TRP A 164 5.13 -9.02 3.03
N SER A 165 4.16 -9.83 2.61
CA SER A 165 2.91 -9.37 2.00
C SER A 165 1.69 -10.01 2.64
N ILE A 166 0.57 -9.28 2.65
CA ILE A 166 -0.72 -9.86 3.06
C ILE A 166 -1.12 -11.02 2.15
N HIS A 167 -0.71 -10.98 0.90
CA HIS A 167 -0.92 -12.06 -0.08
C HIS A 167 -0.33 -13.38 0.42
N ASN A 168 0.92 -13.37 0.92
CA ASN A 168 1.56 -14.54 1.51
C ASN A 168 0.80 -15.05 2.73
N VAL A 169 0.36 -14.14 3.62
CA VAL A 169 -0.41 -14.48 4.82
C VAL A 169 -1.74 -15.14 4.46
N VAL A 170 -2.52 -14.49 3.58
CA VAL A 170 -3.86 -14.96 3.15
C VAL A 170 -3.76 -16.28 2.40
N LEU A 171 -2.80 -16.40 1.45
CA LEU A 171 -2.56 -17.63 0.71
C LEU A 171 -2.28 -18.80 1.65
N GLN A 172 -1.37 -18.62 2.60
CA GLN A 172 -1.01 -19.72 3.51
C GLN A 172 -2.16 -20.11 4.44
N LYS A 173 -3.00 -19.15 4.88
CA LYS A 173 -4.24 -19.46 5.61
C LYS A 173 -5.18 -20.30 4.75
N LEU A 174 -5.39 -19.89 3.50
CA LEU A 174 -6.25 -20.59 2.55
C LEU A 174 -5.71 -21.99 2.22
N LEU A 175 -4.42 -22.15 1.97
CA LEU A 175 -3.79 -23.44 1.72
C LEU A 175 -3.98 -24.40 2.91
N ARG A 176 -3.64 -23.96 4.13
CA ARG A 176 -3.78 -24.77 5.35
C ARG A 176 -5.22 -25.16 5.63
N ALA A 177 -6.17 -24.26 5.44
CA ALA A 177 -7.60 -24.55 5.60
C ALA A 177 -8.10 -25.63 4.61
N ASN A 178 -7.42 -25.78 3.47
CA ASN A 178 -7.69 -26.82 2.47
C ASN A 178 -6.77 -28.03 2.57
N GLY A 179 -6.06 -28.21 3.70
CA GLY A 179 -5.19 -29.35 3.96
C GLY A 179 -3.87 -29.36 3.19
N LEU A 180 -3.46 -28.19 2.64
CA LEU A 180 -2.22 -28.03 1.90
C LEU A 180 -1.12 -27.39 2.74
N THR A 181 0.13 -27.80 2.50
CA THR A 181 1.30 -27.30 3.21
C THR A 181 2.14 -26.41 2.28
N PRO A 182 2.32 -25.12 2.61
CA PRO A 182 3.23 -24.27 1.85
C PRO A 182 4.68 -24.65 2.11
N VAL A 183 5.50 -24.69 1.06
CA VAL A 183 6.94 -24.93 1.12
C VAL A 183 7.70 -23.87 0.33
N ILE A 184 8.91 -23.54 0.78
CA ILE A 184 9.80 -22.59 0.11
C ILE A 184 10.87 -23.31 -0.69
N GLU A 185 11.44 -24.36 -0.10
CA GLU A 185 12.51 -25.16 -0.67
C GLU A 185 12.00 -26.48 -1.23
N GLY A 186 12.77 -27.08 -2.14
CA GLY A 186 12.46 -28.37 -2.75
C GLY A 186 11.40 -28.29 -3.84
N GLU A 187 11.03 -29.45 -4.37
CA GLU A 187 9.95 -29.58 -5.34
C GLU A 187 8.63 -29.86 -4.62
N PRO A 188 7.52 -29.25 -5.05
CA PRO A 188 6.22 -29.52 -4.45
C PRO A 188 5.75 -30.93 -4.81
N SER A 189 4.98 -31.57 -3.90
CA SER A 189 4.52 -32.94 -4.04
C SER A 189 3.00 -33.03 -3.94
N LYS A 190 2.37 -33.56 -4.99
CA LYS A 190 0.93 -33.76 -4.98
C LYS A 190 0.49 -34.78 -3.94
N SER A 191 1.26 -35.85 -3.74
CA SER A 191 0.93 -36.91 -2.78
C SER A 191 1.08 -36.47 -1.33
N GLU A 192 1.93 -35.47 -1.07
CA GLU A 192 2.15 -34.90 0.26
C GLU A 192 1.32 -33.64 0.50
N GLY A 193 0.59 -33.18 -0.53
CA GLY A 193 -0.21 -31.94 -0.45
C GLY A 193 0.63 -30.69 -0.28
N THR A 194 1.88 -30.66 -0.77
CA THR A 194 2.73 -29.49 -0.65
C THR A 194 2.57 -28.55 -1.85
N VAL A 195 2.66 -27.23 -1.59
CA VAL A 195 2.57 -26.15 -2.58
C VAL A 195 3.81 -25.27 -2.46
N LYS A 196 4.55 -25.14 -3.56
CA LYS A 196 5.76 -24.31 -3.57
C LYS A 196 5.39 -22.84 -3.72
N LEU A 197 5.92 -22.01 -2.84
CA LEU A 197 5.79 -20.56 -2.94
C LEU A 197 7.04 -19.98 -3.60
N THR A 198 6.84 -19.02 -4.51
CA THR A 198 7.93 -18.28 -5.16
C THR A 198 7.59 -16.81 -5.25
N VAL A 199 8.60 -15.94 -5.15
CA VAL A 199 8.40 -14.51 -5.30
C VAL A 199 8.61 -14.13 -6.77
N LEU A 200 7.63 -13.44 -7.34
CA LEU A 200 7.74 -12.79 -8.65
C LEU A 200 7.30 -11.32 -8.55
N PRO A 201 7.92 -10.41 -9.29
CA PRO A 201 7.38 -9.07 -9.49
C PRO A 201 5.95 -9.16 -10.06
N PRO A 202 5.01 -8.30 -9.63
CA PRO A 202 3.62 -8.36 -10.08
C PRO A 202 3.46 -8.37 -11.60
N ALA A 203 4.28 -7.59 -12.32
CA ALA A 203 4.23 -7.51 -13.78
C ALA A 203 4.61 -8.82 -14.50
N ASP A 204 5.34 -9.71 -13.84
CA ASP A 204 5.81 -10.98 -14.41
C ASP A 204 4.83 -12.13 -14.16
N MET A 205 3.83 -11.95 -13.28
CA MET A 205 2.94 -13.04 -12.85
C MET A 205 1.98 -13.50 -13.95
N VAL A 206 1.34 -12.59 -14.69
CA VAL A 206 0.42 -12.96 -15.79
C VAL A 206 1.17 -13.66 -16.91
N PRO A 207 2.33 -13.18 -17.39
CA PRO A 207 3.17 -13.94 -18.34
C PRO A 207 3.61 -15.32 -17.83
N ALA A 208 3.99 -15.42 -16.54
CA ALA A 208 4.41 -16.70 -15.95
C ALA A 208 3.25 -17.70 -15.87
N LEU A 209 2.04 -17.24 -15.55
CA LEU A 209 0.84 -18.06 -15.58
C LEU A 209 0.52 -18.54 -16.99
N ALA A 210 0.52 -17.62 -17.97
CA ALA A 210 0.21 -17.94 -19.37
C ALA A 210 1.24 -18.90 -19.99
N SER A 211 2.51 -18.85 -19.58
CA SER A 211 3.53 -19.80 -20.04
C SER A 211 3.49 -21.15 -19.31
N GLY A 212 2.71 -21.28 -18.25
CA GLY A 212 2.67 -22.46 -17.40
C GLY A 212 3.87 -22.62 -16.47
N SER A 213 4.68 -21.57 -16.28
CA SER A 213 5.81 -21.58 -15.33
C SER A 213 5.34 -21.60 -13.87
N ILE A 214 4.14 -21.11 -13.62
CA ILE A 214 3.41 -21.20 -12.35
C ILE A 214 1.99 -21.68 -12.61
N ALA A 215 1.37 -22.29 -11.60
CA ALA A 215 -0.03 -22.74 -11.67
C ALA A 215 -1.03 -21.67 -11.24
N ALA A 216 -0.58 -20.78 -10.35
CA ALA A 216 -1.38 -19.69 -9.82
C ALA A 216 -0.47 -18.57 -9.31
N PHE A 217 -1.07 -17.42 -9.08
CA PHE A 217 -0.46 -16.33 -8.34
C PHE A 217 -1.50 -15.66 -7.44
N ILE A 218 -1.05 -15.04 -6.37
CA ILE A 218 -1.86 -14.17 -5.54
C ILE A 218 -1.22 -12.79 -5.50
N VAL A 219 -1.96 -11.76 -5.90
CA VAL A 219 -1.41 -10.42 -6.09
C VAL A 219 -2.52 -9.36 -6.05
N ALA A 220 -2.12 -8.11 -5.88
CA ALA A 220 -3.00 -6.96 -6.04
C ALA A 220 -3.48 -6.77 -7.49
N ASP A 221 -4.67 -6.20 -7.64
CA ASP A 221 -5.16 -5.76 -8.94
C ASP A 221 -4.30 -4.57 -9.48
N PRO A 222 -4.25 -4.37 -10.81
CA PRO A 222 -5.15 -4.93 -11.82
C PRO A 222 -4.65 -6.23 -12.47
N PHE A 223 -3.68 -6.94 -11.90
CA PHE A 223 -3.11 -8.14 -12.52
C PHE A 223 -4.06 -9.33 -12.55
N ASN A 224 -4.95 -9.46 -11.56
CA ASN A 224 -6.01 -10.47 -11.56
C ASN A 224 -7.02 -10.17 -12.67
N ALA A 225 -7.49 -8.93 -12.74
CA ALA A 225 -8.37 -8.47 -13.80
C ALA A 225 -7.71 -8.58 -15.19
N LEU A 226 -6.40 -8.31 -15.30
CA LEU A 226 -5.65 -8.47 -16.55
C LEU A 226 -5.58 -9.92 -16.99
N ALA A 227 -5.43 -10.88 -16.07
CA ALA A 227 -5.44 -12.29 -16.40
C ALA A 227 -6.80 -12.72 -16.96
N GLU A 228 -7.91 -12.23 -16.38
CA GLU A 228 -9.27 -12.49 -16.88
C GLU A 228 -9.49 -11.85 -18.27
N VAL A 229 -9.14 -10.56 -18.45
CA VAL A 229 -9.31 -9.84 -19.73
C VAL A 229 -8.51 -10.49 -20.87
N LYS A 230 -7.39 -11.15 -20.54
CA LYS A 230 -6.51 -11.81 -21.52
C LYS A 230 -6.78 -13.32 -21.67
N ASP A 231 -7.79 -13.86 -21.01
CA ASP A 231 -8.05 -15.31 -20.96
C ASP A 231 -6.77 -16.10 -20.55
N ALA A 232 -5.95 -15.53 -19.68
CA ALA A 232 -4.73 -16.15 -19.20
C ALA A 232 -4.93 -16.96 -17.91
N GLY A 233 -6.07 -16.79 -17.25
CA GLY A 233 -6.45 -17.48 -16.03
C GLY A 233 -7.74 -16.94 -15.43
N LYS A 234 -8.18 -17.57 -14.35
CA LYS A 234 -9.43 -17.25 -13.65
C LYS A 234 -9.16 -17.00 -12.16
N ILE A 235 -10.00 -16.19 -11.53
CA ILE A 235 -9.96 -15.98 -10.08
C ILE A 235 -10.50 -17.23 -9.38
N LEU A 236 -9.71 -17.80 -8.47
CA LEU A 236 -10.12 -18.88 -7.56
C LEU A 236 -10.72 -18.35 -6.27
N ARG A 237 -10.17 -17.28 -5.74
CA ARG A 237 -10.64 -16.70 -4.48
C ARG A 237 -10.20 -15.24 -4.35
N PHE A 238 -11.10 -14.35 -4.03
CA PHE A 238 -10.74 -12.99 -3.62
C PHE A 238 -10.18 -12.97 -2.20
N THR A 239 -9.14 -12.17 -1.97
CA THR A 239 -8.54 -12.08 -0.62
C THR A 239 -9.48 -11.46 0.39
N GLY A 240 -10.31 -10.49 -0.02
CA GLY A 240 -11.35 -9.89 0.81
C GLY A 240 -12.44 -10.86 1.24
N ASP A 241 -12.65 -11.94 0.48
CA ASP A 241 -13.56 -13.03 0.85
C ASP A 241 -12.93 -14.02 1.85
N VAL A 242 -11.60 -14.00 2.00
CA VAL A 242 -10.86 -14.77 3.01
C VAL A 242 -10.66 -13.96 4.30
N TRP A 243 -10.25 -12.72 4.17
CA TRP A 243 -10.07 -11.78 5.29
C TRP A 243 -10.78 -10.47 4.94
N ARG A 244 -11.97 -10.31 5.52
CA ARG A 244 -12.86 -9.19 5.21
C ARG A 244 -12.20 -7.84 5.47
N ASP A 245 -12.22 -6.97 4.46
CA ASP A 245 -11.75 -5.58 4.52
C ASP A 245 -10.31 -5.43 5.08
N HIS A 246 -9.44 -6.43 4.81
CA HIS A 246 -8.04 -6.33 5.19
C HIS A 246 -7.34 -5.20 4.43
N ALA A 247 -6.35 -4.55 5.04
CA ALA A 247 -5.43 -3.71 4.31
C ALA A 247 -4.41 -4.57 3.55
N CYS A 248 -4.10 -4.20 2.32
CA CYS A 248 -2.92 -4.69 1.62
C CYS A 248 -1.81 -3.64 1.70
N CYS A 249 -2.06 -2.46 1.13
CA CYS A 249 -1.08 -1.39 1.07
C CYS A 249 -1.49 -0.17 1.89
N VAL A 250 -0.47 0.51 2.37
CA VAL A 250 -0.55 1.64 3.27
C VAL A 250 0.40 2.74 2.82
N THR A 251 0.14 3.97 3.23
CA THR A 251 1.08 5.08 3.05
C THR A 251 2.02 5.13 4.25
N VAL A 252 3.31 5.10 3.96
CA VAL A 252 4.39 5.11 4.96
C VAL A 252 5.30 6.31 4.73
N VAL A 253 5.73 6.92 5.84
CA VAL A 253 6.72 8.00 5.89
C VAL A 253 7.73 7.73 7.01
N SER A 254 8.83 8.46 7.04
CA SER A 254 9.76 8.41 8.17
C SER A 254 9.21 9.18 9.38
N GLU A 255 9.64 8.82 10.60
CA GLU A 255 9.33 9.60 11.80
C GLU A 255 9.90 11.02 11.69
N ASN A 256 11.04 11.19 11.00
CA ASN A 256 11.62 12.49 10.74
C ASN A 256 10.71 13.37 9.87
N PHE A 257 10.06 12.81 8.86
CA PHE A 257 9.08 13.54 8.03
C PHE A 257 7.95 14.11 8.90
N LEU A 258 7.37 13.30 9.79
CA LEU A 258 6.27 13.73 10.66
C LEU A 258 6.72 14.75 11.72
N SER A 259 7.93 14.60 12.27
CA SER A 259 8.42 15.49 13.32
C SER A 259 8.90 16.84 12.78
N SER A 260 9.48 16.87 11.58
CA SER A 260 9.96 18.10 10.94
C SER A 260 8.84 18.90 10.26
N SER A 261 7.78 18.25 9.81
CA SER A 261 6.66 18.87 9.09
C SER A 261 5.33 18.21 9.46
N PRO A 262 4.81 18.42 10.70
CA PRO A 262 3.54 17.81 11.13
C PRO A 262 2.36 18.17 10.23
N ASP A 263 2.31 19.41 9.75
CA ASP A 263 1.25 19.90 8.84
C ASP A 263 1.34 19.18 7.47
N ALA A 264 2.55 18.85 6.99
CA ALA A 264 2.71 18.06 5.77
C ALA A 264 2.19 16.62 5.97
N GLY A 265 2.41 16.03 7.14
CA GLY A 265 1.83 14.74 7.50
C GLY A 265 0.30 14.75 7.44
N GLN A 266 -0.33 15.76 8.04
CA GLN A 266 -1.79 15.91 8.00
C GLN A 266 -2.30 16.24 6.60
N GLY A 267 -1.64 17.14 5.86
CA GLY A 267 -1.98 17.49 4.48
C GLY A 267 -1.91 16.29 3.54
N LEU A 268 -0.89 15.43 3.68
CA LEU A 268 -0.77 14.18 2.94
C LEU A 268 -1.99 13.28 3.15
N VAL A 269 -2.39 13.06 4.41
CA VAL A 269 -3.51 12.17 4.73
C VAL A 269 -4.86 12.78 4.34
N ASN A 270 -5.01 14.11 4.42
CA ASN A 270 -6.20 14.82 3.92
C ASN A 270 -6.35 14.66 2.40
N ALA A 271 -5.27 14.84 1.63
CA ALA A 271 -5.29 14.63 0.18
C ALA A 271 -5.65 13.18 -0.18
N LEU A 272 -5.10 12.21 0.54
CA LEU A 272 -5.44 10.79 0.40
C LEU A 272 -6.92 10.53 0.66
N ALA A 273 -7.45 11.00 1.79
CA ALA A 273 -8.85 10.79 2.16
C ALA A 273 -9.82 11.41 1.14
N THR A 274 -9.52 12.62 0.68
CA THR A 274 -10.31 13.29 -0.39
C THR A 274 -10.30 12.47 -1.68
N SER A 275 -9.13 11.97 -2.06
CA SER A 275 -8.95 11.14 -3.26
C SER A 275 -9.67 9.79 -3.15
N GLN A 276 -9.65 9.16 -1.99
CA GLN A 276 -10.40 7.93 -1.73
C GLN A 276 -11.90 8.11 -1.97
N LEU A 277 -12.47 9.22 -1.50
CA LEU A 277 -13.87 9.57 -1.78
C LEU A 277 -14.11 9.84 -3.25
N THR A 278 -13.20 10.56 -3.92
CA THR A 278 -13.28 10.80 -5.37
C THR A 278 -13.34 9.49 -6.16
N ILE A 279 -12.52 8.49 -5.78
CA ILE A 279 -12.52 7.17 -6.41
C ILE A 279 -13.85 6.43 -6.14
N VAL A 280 -14.35 6.47 -4.91
CA VAL A 280 -15.61 5.81 -4.53
C VAL A 280 -16.80 6.42 -5.26
N ASP A 281 -16.81 7.75 -5.43
CA ASP A 281 -17.89 8.48 -6.10
C ASP A 281 -17.94 8.19 -7.60
N ASP A 282 -16.79 7.98 -8.28
CA ASP A 282 -16.74 7.61 -9.70
C ASP A 282 -15.51 6.73 -10.01
N ARG A 283 -15.68 5.43 -9.87
CA ARG A 283 -14.63 4.43 -10.09
C ARG A 283 -14.19 4.35 -11.56
N ALA A 284 -15.10 4.60 -12.50
CA ALA A 284 -14.78 4.56 -13.94
C ALA A 284 -13.92 5.77 -14.33
N ALA A 285 -14.26 6.97 -13.83
CA ALA A 285 -13.43 8.16 -14.02
C ALA A 285 -12.04 7.96 -13.37
N ALA A 286 -11.97 7.35 -12.19
CA ALA A 286 -10.70 7.03 -11.54
C ALA A 286 -9.85 6.07 -12.39
N ALA A 287 -10.45 5.04 -13.01
CA ALA A 287 -9.75 4.13 -13.91
C ALA A 287 -9.16 4.87 -15.12
N ALA A 288 -9.92 5.77 -15.72
CA ALA A 288 -9.46 6.61 -16.82
C ALA A 288 -8.29 7.51 -16.40
N ILE A 289 -8.38 8.17 -15.24
CA ILE A 289 -7.30 9.00 -14.69
C ILE A 289 -6.00 8.17 -14.55
N LEU A 290 -6.10 6.96 -13.99
CA LEU A 290 -4.95 6.09 -13.73
C LEU A 290 -4.29 5.61 -15.03
N SER A 291 -5.09 5.33 -16.07
CA SER A 291 -4.62 4.90 -17.39
C SER A 291 -4.09 6.07 -18.21
N ASP A 292 -4.89 7.12 -18.43
CA ASP A 292 -4.55 8.26 -19.28
C ASP A 292 -3.40 9.09 -18.70
N GLY A 293 -3.31 9.17 -17.38
CA GLY A 293 -2.19 9.79 -16.66
C GLY A 293 -0.89 8.99 -16.72
N GLY A 294 -0.91 7.78 -17.28
CA GLY A 294 0.27 6.91 -17.39
C GLY A 294 0.76 6.35 -16.05
N TYR A 295 -0.06 6.39 -15.00
CA TYR A 295 0.28 5.88 -13.68
C TYR A 295 0.29 4.36 -13.64
N LEU A 296 -0.68 3.73 -14.31
CA LEU A 296 -0.79 2.28 -14.43
C LEU A 296 -0.62 1.89 -15.90
N PRO A 297 0.42 1.08 -16.24
CA PRO A 297 0.70 0.70 -17.63
C PRO A 297 -0.22 -0.39 -18.17
N GLN A 298 -1.12 -0.94 -17.36
CA GLN A 298 -2.05 -1.96 -17.78
C GLN A 298 -3.19 -1.36 -18.63
N PRO A 299 -3.85 -2.15 -19.50
CA PRO A 299 -5.00 -1.70 -20.28
C PRO A 299 -6.12 -1.16 -19.37
N VAL A 300 -6.80 -0.10 -19.82
CA VAL A 300 -7.87 0.54 -19.06
C VAL A 300 -8.98 -0.43 -18.68
N GLU A 301 -9.31 -1.39 -19.54
CA GLU A 301 -10.32 -2.42 -19.26
C GLU A 301 -9.95 -3.26 -18.02
N ALA A 302 -8.68 -3.57 -17.84
CA ALA A 302 -8.22 -4.29 -16.65
C ALA A 302 -8.29 -3.43 -15.38
N ILE A 303 -7.95 -2.14 -15.49
CA ILE A 303 -8.01 -1.19 -14.38
C ILE A 303 -9.48 -0.96 -13.97
N GLU A 304 -10.36 -0.72 -14.94
CA GLU A 304 -11.79 -0.52 -14.72
C GLU A 304 -12.44 -1.76 -14.12
N ARG A 305 -12.13 -2.97 -14.66
CA ARG A 305 -12.62 -4.24 -14.11
C ARG A 305 -12.18 -4.41 -12.66
N ALA A 306 -10.95 -4.08 -12.33
CA ALA A 306 -10.39 -4.14 -10.98
C ALA A 306 -11.11 -3.22 -9.99
N LEU A 307 -11.54 -2.04 -10.43
CA LEU A 307 -12.22 -1.08 -9.58
C LEU A 307 -13.73 -1.31 -9.45
N THR A 308 -14.37 -1.94 -10.44
CA THR A 308 -15.82 -1.99 -10.55
C THR A 308 -16.43 -3.40 -10.52
N HIS A 309 -15.71 -4.44 -10.98
CA HIS A 309 -16.29 -5.75 -11.22
C HIS A 309 -16.13 -6.70 -10.04
N TYR A 310 -17.20 -6.85 -9.26
CA TYR A 310 -17.28 -7.71 -8.07
C TYR A 310 -18.73 -8.17 -7.87
N ALA A 311 -18.95 -9.08 -6.91
CA ALA A 311 -20.28 -9.55 -6.49
C ALA A 311 -21.18 -10.00 -7.67
N THR A 312 -20.60 -10.65 -8.68
CA THR A 312 -21.32 -11.19 -9.83
C THR A 312 -21.74 -12.63 -9.59
N GLU A 313 -22.81 -13.07 -10.27
CA GLU A 313 -23.24 -14.49 -10.23
C GLU A 313 -22.13 -15.44 -10.73
N GLU A 314 -21.27 -14.98 -11.62
CA GLU A 314 -20.11 -15.74 -12.11
C GLU A 314 -19.14 -16.07 -10.97
N TYR A 315 -18.75 -15.07 -10.16
CA TYR A 315 -17.84 -15.28 -9.03
C TYR A 315 -18.47 -16.08 -7.89
N PHE A 316 -19.77 -15.95 -7.70
CA PHE A 316 -20.50 -16.80 -6.75
C PHE A 316 -20.60 -18.26 -7.24
N ALA A 317 -20.83 -18.45 -8.52
CA ALA A 317 -20.95 -19.79 -9.10
C ALA A 317 -19.59 -20.50 -9.17
N SER A 318 -18.51 -19.79 -9.44
CA SER A 318 -17.15 -20.34 -9.47
C SER A 318 -16.55 -20.59 -8.08
N GLY A 319 -17.12 -20.02 -7.01
CA GLY A 319 -16.56 -20.10 -5.66
C GLY A 319 -15.43 -19.09 -5.40
N ALA A 320 -15.21 -18.13 -6.30
CA ALA A 320 -14.31 -17.02 -6.08
C ALA A 320 -14.77 -16.11 -4.92
N ILE A 321 -16.08 -16.08 -4.68
CA ILE A 321 -16.74 -15.51 -3.51
C ILE A 321 -17.58 -16.59 -2.84
N VAL A 322 -17.27 -16.89 -1.59
CA VAL A 322 -17.95 -17.88 -0.74
C VAL A 322 -18.84 -17.22 0.30
N ASN A 323 -18.37 -16.12 0.87
CA ASN A 323 -19.05 -15.40 1.94
C ASN A 323 -20.02 -14.34 1.36
N ARG A 324 -21.14 -14.79 0.81
CA ARG A 324 -22.13 -13.95 0.11
C ARG A 324 -22.76 -12.86 0.99
N ASP A 325 -22.82 -13.09 2.30
CA ASP A 325 -23.40 -12.17 3.26
C ASP A 325 -22.45 -11.03 3.66
N TRP A 326 -21.21 -11.05 3.18
CA TRP A 326 -20.28 -9.97 3.44
C TRP A 326 -20.55 -8.80 2.49
N GLU A 327 -20.89 -7.66 3.06
CA GLU A 327 -20.98 -6.40 2.31
C GLU A 327 -19.56 -5.88 2.05
N SER A 328 -18.88 -6.51 1.11
CA SER A 328 -17.53 -6.17 0.68
C SER A 328 -17.50 -5.70 -0.76
N GLU A 329 -16.44 -5.03 -1.13
CA GLU A 329 -16.14 -4.62 -2.50
C GLU A 329 -14.85 -5.31 -2.96
N ARG A 330 -14.64 -5.42 -4.28
CA ARG A 330 -13.37 -5.95 -4.82
C ARG A 330 -12.18 -5.18 -4.25
N ILE A 331 -12.29 -3.84 -4.25
CA ILE A 331 -11.37 -2.93 -3.59
C ILE A 331 -12.18 -1.81 -2.93
N GLY A 332 -12.01 -1.62 -1.62
CA GLY A 332 -12.60 -0.53 -0.85
C GLY A 332 -11.58 0.57 -0.57
N PHE A 333 -12.05 1.77 -0.24
CA PHE A 333 -11.17 2.92 0.01
C PHE A 333 -11.57 3.63 1.30
N GLN A 334 -10.65 3.65 2.26
CA GLN A 334 -10.77 4.39 3.51
C GLN A 334 -9.38 4.53 4.17
N PRO A 335 -9.08 5.63 4.89
CA PRO A 335 -7.72 5.90 5.35
C PRO A 335 -7.37 5.31 6.72
N TYR A 336 -8.36 4.83 7.51
CA TYR A 336 -8.14 4.47 8.90
C TYR A 336 -7.50 3.09 9.07
N ALA A 337 -6.39 3.05 9.79
CA ALA A 337 -5.72 1.81 10.16
C ALA A 337 -6.30 1.29 11.50
N PHE A 338 -6.97 0.14 11.47
CA PHE A 338 -7.56 -0.44 12.67
C PHE A 338 -6.51 -1.13 13.54
N PRO A 339 -6.50 -0.87 14.88
CA PRO A 339 -5.62 -1.57 15.82
C PRO A 339 -5.80 -3.10 15.78
N SER A 340 -7.06 -3.57 15.72
CA SER A 340 -7.40 -5.00 15.63
C SER A 340 -6.76 -5.68 14.42
N TYR A 341 -6.69 -4.99 13.28
CA TYR A 341 -6.04 -5.51 12.09
C TYR A 341 -4.52 -5.66 12.30
N THR A 342 -3.86 -4.65 12.86
CA THR A 342 -2.41 -4.71 13.11
C THR A 342 -2.07 -5.84 14.07
N GLU A 343 -2.84 -5.99 15.16
CA GLU A 343 -2.70 -7.09 16.11
C GLU A 343 -2.86 -8.45 15.43
N GLN A 344 -3.95 -8.64 14.69
CA GLN A 344 -4.23 -9.89 13.97
C GLN A 344 -3.20 -10.18 12.88
N LEU A 345 -2.69 -9.14 12.20
CA LEU A 345 -1.64 -9.28 11.19
C LEU A 345 -0.33 -9.78 11.81
N VAL A 346 0.13 -9.15 12.91
CA VAL A 346 1.34 -9.57 13.62
C VAL A 346 1.21 -11.01 14.13
N ALA A 347 0.05 -11.36 14.71
CA ALA A 347 -0.23 -12.73 15.11
C ALA A 347 -0.15 -13.72 13.93
N SER A 348 -0.70 -13.34 12.78
CA SER A 348 -0.67 -14.17 11.57
C SER A 348 0.73 -14.30 10.97
N LEU A 349 1.55 -13.25 11.04
CA LEU A 349 2.94 -13.29 10.56
C LEU A 349 3.80 -14.30 11.34
N LYS A 350 3.55 -14.48 12.64
CA LYS A 350 4.24 -15.52 13.45
C LYS A 350 4.00 -16.94 12.95
N GLU A 351 2.88 -17.18 12.27
CA GLU A 351 2.50 -18.47 11.71
C GLU A 351 2.86 -18.62 10.22
N THR A 352 3.26 -17.51 9.57
CA THR A 352 3.50 -17.49 8.13
C THR A 352 4.93 -17.90 7.81
N VAL A 353 5.10 -18.84 6.88
CA VAL A 353 6.41 -19.22 6.36
C VAL A 353 6.94 -18.08 5.49
N ILE A 354 8.09 -17.55 5.85
CA ILE A 354 8.73 -16.39 5.22
C ILE A 354 10.20 -16.74 4.99
N ASP A 355 10.71 -16.54 3.78
CA ASP A 355 12.13 -16.61 3.48
C ASP A 355 12.79 -15.30 3.91
N GLY A 356 13.45 -15.31 5.07
CA GLY A 356 14.09 -14.16 5.68
C GLY A 356 14.18 -14.23 7.19
N ASP A 357 14.72 -13.19 7.80
CA ASP A 357 14.84 -13.12 9.27
C ASP A 357 13.48 -12.73 9.89
N THR A 358 12.92 -13.67 10.64
CA THR A 358 11.66 -13.54 11.36
C THR A 358 11.83 -13.51 12.88
N ALA A 359 13.07 -13.56 13.40
CA ALA A 359 13.33 -13.69 14.85
C ALA A 359 12.74 -12.55 15.69
N PHE A 360 12.60 -11.36 15.11
CA PHE A 360 11.97 -10.22 15.80
C PHE A 360 10.49 -10.46 16.13
N LEU A 361 9.78 -11.30 15.35
CA LEU A 361 8.38 -11.63 15.58
C LEU A 361 8.18 -12.37 16.91
N ASP A 362 9.15 -13.18 17.36
CA ASP A 362 9.03 -13.96 18.60
C ASP A 362 8.83 -13.06 19.81
N SER A 363 9.50 -11.90 19.84
CA SER A 363 9.42 -10.92 20.92
C SER A 363 8.41 -9.80 20.70
N LEU A 364 7.87 -9.65 19.48
CA LEU A 364 6.93 -8.59 19.16
C LEU A 364 5.56 -8.87 19.79
N ASP A 365 5.10 -7.96 20.64
CA ASP A 365 3.74 -8.01 21.18
C ASP A 365 2.74 -7.50 20.11
N PRO A 366 1.82 -8.35 19.62
CA PRO A 366 0.83 -7.95 18.64
C PRO A 366 -0.02 -6.75 19.08
N ALA A 367 -0.41 -6.70 20.36
CA ALA A 367 -1.26 -5.64 20.89
C ALA A 367 -0.53 -4.29 20.98
N ALA A 368 0.80 -4.30 21.22
CA ALA A 368 1.60 -3.07 21.28
C ALA A 368 2.01 -2.55 19.90
N ALA A 369 2.08 -3.41 18.89
CA ALA A 369 2.63 -3.11 17.57
C ALA A 369 1.94 -1.91 16.87
N HIS A 370 0.62 -1.78 17.03
CA HIS A 370 -0.12 -0.69 16.40
C HIS A 370 0.35 0.69 16.88
N GLY A 371 0.43 0.91 18.17
CA GLY A 371 0.81 2.20 18.75
C GLY A 371 2.23 2.64 18.37
N GLU A 372 3.12 1.67 18.13
CA GLU A 372 4.49 1.95 17.71
C GLU A 372 4.63 2.18 16.20
N LEU A 373 3.80 1.54 15.37
CA LEU A 373 3.88 1.59 13.92
C LEU A 373 2.99 2.66 13.30
N VAL A 374 1.79 2.90 13.84
CA VAL A 374 0.72 3.67 13.19
C VAL A 374 0.54 5.04 13.85
N ALA A 375 0.38 6.07 13.02
CA ALA A 375 -0.01 7.43 13.42
C ALA A 375 -1.49 7.67 13.08
N ASP A 376 -2.40 6.90 13.70
CA ASP A 376 -3.83 6.84 13.36
C ASP A 376 -4.59 8.15 13.58
N GLY A 377 -4.07 9.05 14.42
CA GLY A 377 -4.64 10.39 14.64
C GLY A 377 -4.80 11.22 13.37
N LEU A 378 -3.88 11.08 12.41
CA LEU A 378 -3.91 11.78 11.14
C LEU A 378 -5.12 11.33 10.29
N ALA A 379 -5.34 10.02 10.22
CA ALA A 379 -6.47 9.44 9.48
C ALA A 379 -7.82 9.78 10.15
N ARG A 380 -7.89 9.79 11.49
CA ARG A 380 -9.10 10.24 12.22
C ARG A 380 -9.45 11.68 11.88
N ALA A 381 -8.49 12.59 11.96
CA ALA A 381 -8.70 14.00 11.63
C ALA A 381 -9.11 14.18 10.16
N ALA A 382 -8.51 13.43 9.23
CA ALA A 382 -8.87 13.49 7.82
C ALA A 382 -10.30 12.98 7.56
N ILE A 383 -10.73 11.90 8.24
CA ILE A 383 -12.11 11.39 8.16
C ILE A 383 -13.11 12.45 8.65
N GLU A 384 -12.84 13.05 9.81
CA GLU A 384 -13.70 14.09 10.37
C GLU A 384 -13.80 15.30 9.43
N ALA A 385 -12.69 15.75 8.87
CA ALA A 385 -12.64 16.87 7.92
C ALA A 385 -13.38 16.58 6.61
N ASN A 386 -13.53 15.31 6.22
CA ASN A 386 -14.20 14.89 4.99
C ASN A 386 -15.64 14.35 5.22
N GLY A 387 -16.29 14.70 6.31
CA GLY A 387 -17.71 14.40 6.56
C GLY A 387 -17.98 13.21 7.48
N GLY A 388 -16.96 12.70 8.14
CA GLY A 388 -17.07 11.70 9.20
C GLY A 388 -17.10 10.25 8.70
N LEU A 389 -17.28 9.33 9.65
CA LEU A 389 -17.20 7.88 9.43
C LEU A 389 -18.12 7.36 8.33
N GLU A 390 -19.37 7.83 8.31
CA GLU A 390 -20.39 7.39 7.36
C GLU A 390 -19.95 7.58 5.90
N ARG A 391 -19.26 8.70 5.61
CA ARG A 391 -18.78 9.01 4.27
C ARG A 391 -17.76 7.98 3.76
N PHE A 392 -17.00 7.37 4.68
CA PHE A 392 -16.05 6.29 4.42
C PHE A 392 -16.62 4.90 4.65
N ARG A 393 -17.95 4.78 4.87
CA ARG A 393 -18.65 3.52 5.17
C ARG A 393 -18.09 2.80 6.41
N LEU A 394 -17.60 3.57 7.37
CA LEU A 394 -17.10 3.05 8.64
C LEU A 394 -18.16 3.20 9.74
N ALA A 395 -18.42 2.12 10.46
CA ALA A 395 -19.34 2.15 11.59
C ALA A 395 -18.69 2.76 12.85
N SER A 396 -17.41 2.52 13.05
CA SER A 396 -16.63 3.05 14.16
C SER A 396 -15.13 2.97 13.85
N PHE A 397 -14.29 3.51 14.73
CA PHE A 397 -12.84 3.31 14.71
C PHE A 397 -12.39 1.99 15.38
N GLU A 398 -13.32 1.17 15.76
CA GLU A 398 -13.10 -0.15 16.34
C GLU A 398 -13.83 -1.20 15.50
N ARG A 399 -13.23 -2.35 15.30
CA ARG A 399 -13.85 -3.49 14.65
C ARG A 399 -13.26 -4.81 15.15
N VAL A 400 -13.97 -5.90 14.87
CA VAL A 400 -13.48 -7.26 15.02
C VAL A 400 -13.07 -7.78 13.65
N GLU A 401 -11.89 -8.39 13.57
CA GLU A 401 -11.41 -8.98 12.32
C GLU A 401 -12.19 -10.26 12.00
N THR A 402 -12.60 -10.39 10.73
CA THR A 402 -13.32 -11.56 10.23
C THR A 402 -12.46 -12.28 9.18
N ILE A 403 -12.07 -13.52 9.49
CA ILE A 403 -11.22 -14.35 8.64
C ILE A 403 -11.91 -15.71 8.46
N ALA A 404 -12.18 -16.09 7.21
CA ALA A 404 -12.85 -17.34 6.83
C ALA A 404 -12.18 -17.91 5.57
N PRO A 405 -11.03 -18.60 5.69
CA PRO A 405 -10.27 -19.17 4.61
C PRO A 405 -10.92 -20.39 3.96
#